data_1e1fafdba30e9a78cc8eda0b68d0e16f
#
_entry.id   1e1fafdba30e9a78cc8eda0b68d0e16f
#
_cell.length_a   1.000
_cell.length_b   1.000
_cell.length_c   1.000
_cell.angle_alpha   90.00
_cell.angle_beta   90.00
_cell.angle_gamma   90.00
#
_symmetry.space_group_name_H-M   'P 1'
#
loop_
_entity.id
_entity.type
_entity.pdbx_description
1 polymer ?
#
loop_
_entity_poly.entity_id
_entity_poly.type
_entity_poly.pdbx_seq_one_letter_code
_entity_poly.pdbx_strand_id
1 'polypeptide(L)'
;MITDLETVDLDAEEGHDLLKMLVVPRPIAWITTCRPDGIVNLAPFACYTMLGFGPMVIGLGFARVNGIHKKDTLRNIEHSRELVVHSVTEDLLDKVVGTARSAPPGVSKALATGLTLVPSSAVGVPRIAECAASMECRCEDVTRIGSGHDLVIARVVAVHLNEACFPGGQPDYQRFRPLGRLHDECFATLGDIIYHPRTSTAKQPDAADLSA
;
A
#
# COMPACT_ATOMS: atom_id res chain seq x y z
N MET A 1 -10.65 9.44 -32.03
CA MET A 1 -10.06 10.78 -31.84
C MET A 1 -9.13 10.68 -30.65
N ILE A 2 -7.88 11.12 -30.77
CA ILE A 2 -6.92 11.19 -29.66
C ILE A 2 -6.89 12.64 -29.20
N THR A 3 -6.87 12.85 -27.89
CA THR A 3 -6.68 14.18 -27.28
C THR A 3 -5.25 14.25 -26.78
N ASP A 4 -4.49 15.19 -27.28
CA ASP A 4 -3.11 15.44 -26.84
C ASP A 4 -3.14 16.51 -25.72
N LEU A 5 -2.46 16.22 -24.61
CA LEU A 5 -2.37 17.09 -23.42
C LEU A 5 -0.90 17.34 -23.08
N GLU A 6 -0.50 18.59 -23.04
CA GLU A 6 0.82 18.98 -22.53
C GLU A 6 0.74 19.15 -21.00
N THR A 7 1.60 18.44 -20.26
CA THR A 7 1.53 18.43 -18.79
C THR A 7 1.94 19.76 -18.14
N VAL A 8 2.61 20.63 -18.90
CA VAL A 8 2.99 21.97 -18.43
C VAL A 8 1.77 22.90 -18.24
N ASP A 9 0.66 22.60 -18.92
CA ASP A 9 -0.56 23.38 -18.87
C ASP A 9 -1.53 22.92 -17.78
N LEU A 10 -1.20 21.80 -17.09
CA LEU A 10 -2.01 21.22 -16.02
C LEU A 10 -1.63 21.81 -14.67
N ASP A 11 -2.62 22.16 -13.88
CA ASP A 11 -2.39 22.43 -12.47
C ASP A 11 -2.16 21.12 -11.66
N ALA A 12 -1.81 21.25 -10.38
CA ALA A 12 -1.48 20.09 -9.55
C ALA A 12 -2.69 19.16 -9.30
N GLU A 13 -3.92 19.67 -9.31
CA GLU A 13 -5.14 18.89 -9.10
C GLU A 13 -5.51 18.15 -10.39
N GLU A 14 -5.48 18.82 -11.52
CA GLU A 14 -5.70 18.23 -12.85
C GLU A 14 -4.67 17.11 -13.16
N GLY A 15 -3.39 17.35 -12.90
CA GLY A 15 -2.33 16.36 -13.05
C GLY A 15 -2.51 15.14 -12.12
N HIS A 16 -2.95 15.37 -10.89
CA HIS A 16 -3.27 14.28 -9.94
C HIS A 16 -4.47 13.46 -10.42
N ASP A 17 -5.52 14.10 -10.90
CA ASP A 17 -6.72 13.42 -11.41
C ASP A 17 -6.43 12.61 -12.66
N LEU A 18 -5.64 13.16 -13.58
CA LEU A 18 -5.19 12.45 -14.78
C LEU A 18 -4.37 11.19 -14.41
N LEU A 19 -3.43 11.29 -13.47
CA LEU A 19 -2.68 10.13 -13.00
C LEU A 19 -3.58 9.07 -12.34
N LYS A 20 -4.61 9.46 -11.61
CA LYS A 20 -5.59 8.53 -11.03
C LYS A 20 -6.41 7.78 -12.08
N MET A 21 -6.64 8.38 -13.24
CA MET A 21 -7.33 7.74 -14.36
C MET A 21 -6.41 6.78 -15.13
N LEU A 22 -5.15 7.14 -15.32
CA LEU A 22 -4.20 6.40 -16.17
C LEU A 22 -3.50 5.25 -15.44
N VAL A 23 -3.19 5.43 -14.15
CA VAL A 23 -2.51 4.41 -13.35
C VAL A 23 -3.56 3.58 -12.61
N VAL A 24 -4.11 2.58 -13.29
CA VAL A 24 -5.18 1.73 -12.77
C VAL A 24 -5.00 0.26 -13.17
N PRO A 25 -5.47 -0.70 -12.36
CA PRO A 25 -5.90 -0.54 -10.98
C PRO A 25 -4.70 -0.34 -10.04
N ARG A 26 -4.79 0.58 -9.09
CA ARG A 26 -3.73 0.79 -8.09
C ARG A 26 -3.92 -0.18 -6.93
N PRO A 27 -2.86 -0.85 -6.46
CA PRO A 27 -2.94 -1.61 -5.23
C PRO A 27 -3.22 -0.67 -4.04
N ILE A 28 -3.90 -1.18 -3.02
CA ILE A 28 -4.25 -0.42 -1.83
C ILE A 28 -3.39 -0.91 -0.67
N ALA A 29 -2.55 -0.04 -0.13
CA ALA A 29 -1.87 -0.23 1.13
C ALA A 29 -2.78 0.26 2.26
N TRP A 30 -3.35 -0.65 3.06
CA TRP A 30 -4.09 -0.29 4.26
C TRP A 30 -3.14 -0.33 5.45
N ILE A 31 -2.80 0.85 5.98
CA ILE A 31 -1.61 1.02 6.82
C ILE A 31 -2.01 1.27 8.27
N THR A 32 -1.55 0.41 9.19
CA THR A 32 -1.50 0.73 10.61
C THR A 32 -0.19 1.43 10.97
N THR A 33 -0.28 2.41 11.86
CA THR A 33 0.83 3.10 12.51
C THR A 33 0.45 3.44 13.93
N CYS A 34 1.42 3.62 14.82
CA CYS A 34 1.18 4.09 16.19
C CYS A 34 1.56 5.55 16.36
N ARG A 35 0.71 6.30 17.03
CA ARG A 35 1.01 7.63 17.54
C ARG A 35 1.96 7.53 18.75
N PRO A 36 2.64 8.63 19.14
CA PRO A 36 3.46 8.66 20.37
C PRO A 36 2.70 8.31 21.66
N ASP A 37 1.38 8.55 21.68
CA ASP A 37 0.48 8.22 22.80
C ASP A 37 -0.06 6.78 22.74
N GLY A 38 0.43 5.94 21.81
CA GLY A 38 0.04 4.53 21.67
C GLY A 38 -1.25 4.31 20.87
N ILE A 39 -1.95 5.36 20.44
CA ILE A 39 -3.17 5.20 19.65
C ILE A 39 -2.84 4.72 18.24
N VAL A 40 -3.47 3.62 17.84
CA VAL A 40 -3.30 3.04 16.50
C VAL A 40 -4.11 3.83 15.48
N ASN A 41 -3.40 4.39 14.50
CA ASN A 41 -4.01 4.98 13.31
C ASN A 41 -4.10 3.93 12.20
N LEU A 42 -5.16 3.98 11.40
CA LEU A 42 -5.40 3.12 10.23
C LEU A 42 -5.91 3.97 9.07
N ALA A 43 -5.27 3.85 7.90
CA ALA A 43 -5.69 4.59 6.71
C ALA A 43 -5.27 3.88 5.40
N PRO A 44 -6.09 3.94 4.33
CA PRO A 44 -5.76 3.40 3.02
C PRO A 44 -4.99 4.41 2.16
N PHE A 45 -4.03 3.89 1.39
CA PHE A 45 -3.24 4.64 0.41
C PHE A 45 -3.09 3.84 -0.88
N ALA A 46 -3.24 4.49 -2.03
CA ALA A 46 -3.16 3.85 -3.34
C ALA A 46 -1.96 4.30 -4.20
N CYS A 47 -1.08 5.14 -3.68
CA CYS A 47 0.24 5.37 -4.26
C CYS A 47 1.23 4.39 -3.61
N TYR A 48 1.21 3.13 -4.07
CA TYR A 48 1.91 2.01 -3.44
C TYR A 48 2.48 1.06 -4.49
N THR A 49 3.74 0.64 -4.33
CA THR A 49 4.42 -0.24 -5.27
C THR A 49 5.57 -1.03 -4.63
N MET A 50 5.98 -2.12 -5.30
CA MET A 50 7.24 -2.81 -5.03
C MET A 50 8.41 -1.99 -5.58
N LEU A 51 9.53 -1.93 -4.83
CA LEU A 51 10.77 -1.27 -5.26
C LEU A 51 11.95 -2.23 -5.35
N GLY A 52 12.00 -3.29 -4.55
CA GLY A 52 13.12 -4.22 -4.54
C GLY A 52 12.76 -5.59 -3.94
N PHE A 53 13.59 -6.60 -4.20
CA PHE A 53 13.34 -8.00 -3.81
C PHE A 53 14.38 -8.57 -2.85
N GLY A 54 15.57 -7.99 -2.80
CA GLY A 54 16.65 -8.42 -1.94
C GLY A 54 17.51 -7.24 -1.48
N PRO A 55 17.11 -6.56 -0.39
CA PRO A 55 15.98 -6.82 0.50
C PRO A 55 14.61 -6.52 -0.13
N MET A 56 13.53 -7.03 0.50
CA MET A 56 12.15 -6.71 0.10
C MET A 56 11.83 -5.26 0.48
N VAL A 57 11.63 -4.39 -0.50
CA VAL A 57 11.39 -2.95 -0.30
C VAL A 57 10.15 -2.52 -1.05
N ILE A 58 9.33 -1.71 -0.38
CA ILE A 58 8.12 -1.10 -0.93
C ILE A 58 8.19 0.42 -0.88
N GLY A 59 7.51 1.08 -1.83
CA GLY A 59 7.34 2.52 -1.89
C GLY A 59 5.90 2.94 -1.62
N LEU A 60 5.74 3.97 -0.81
CA LEU A 60 4.44 4.52 -0.41
C LEU A 60 4.44 6.03 -0.60
N GLY A 61 3.56 6.52 -1.48
CA GLY A 61 3.38 7.95 -1.74
C GLY A 61 2.33 8.57 -0.84
N PHE A 62 2.65 9.70 -0.22
CA PHE A 62 1.76 10.45 0.66
C PHE A 62 1.56 11.87 0.12
N ALA A 63 0.36 12.17 -0.38
CA ALA A 63 -0.02 13.54 -0.67
C ALA A 63 -0.22 14.32 0.64
N ARG A 64 0.27 15.55 0.70
CA ARG A 64 0.06 16.47 1.80
C ARG A 64 -1.32 17.13 1.69
N VAL A 65 -1.95 17.36 2.82
CA VAL A 65 -3.21 18.13 2.88
C VAL A 65 -2.90 19.58 2.53
N ASN A 66 -3.60 20.13 1.54
CA ASN A 66 -3.38 21.47 0.98
C ASN A 66 -1.90 21.72 0.56
N GLY A 67 -1.19 20.69 0.11
CA GLY A 67 0.22 20.76 -0.28
C GLY A 67 1.22 21.01 0.86
N ILE A 68 0.75 21.20 2.09
CA ILE A 68 1.57 21.68 3.23
C ILE A 68 1.61 20.64 4.36
N HIS A 69 0.44 20.19 4.83
CA HIS A 69 0.35 19.41 6.06
C HIS A 69 0.51 17.91 5.83
N LYS A 70 1.42 17.29 6.56
CA LYS A 70 1.58 15.84 6.56
C LYS A 70 0.37 15.15 7.16
N LYS A 71 -0.06 14.04 6.56
CA LYS A 71 -1.09 13.15 7.15
C LYS A 71 -0.57 12.48 8.42
N ASP A 72 -1.47 12.09 9.31
CA ASP A 72 -1.13 11.42 10.58
C ASP A 72 -0.27 10.17 10.36
N THR A 73 -0.61 9.35 9.38
CA THR A 73 0.16 8.14 9.02
C THR A 73 1.63 8.47 8.75
N LEU A 74 1.90 9.51 7.97
CA LEU A 74 3.27 9.92 7.66
C LEU A 74 4.01 10.45 8.91
N ARG A 75 3.34 11.27 9.74
CA ARG A 75 3.93 11.75 11.01
C ARG A 75 4.27 10.60 11.96
N ASN A 76 3.41 9.60 12.04
CA ASN A 76 3.64 8.43 12.86
C ASN A 76 4.83 7.60 12.35
N ILE A 77 4.92 7.41 11.01
CA ILE A 77 6.05 6.70 10.39
C ILE A 77 7.37 7.43 10.65
N GLU A 78 7.40 8.75 10.52
CA GLU A 78 8.61 9.54 10.80
C GLU A 78 9.05 9.41 12.27
N HIS A 79 8.07 9.30 13.20
CA HIS A 79 8.34 9.18 14.63
C HIS A 79 8.81 7.78 15.02
N SER A 80 8.05 6.74 14.68
CA SER A 80 8.31 5.36 15.12
C SER A 80 9.24 4.58 14.20
N ARG A 81 9.34 4.99 12.93
CA ARG A 81 10.01 4.27 11.83
C ARG A 81 9.40 2.90 11.55
N GLU A 82 8.19 2.65 12.03
CA GLU A 82 7.51 1.36 11.90
C GLU A 82 6.09 1.54 11.36
N LEU A 83 5.65 0.56 10.56
CA LEU A 83 4.31 0.48 10.00
C LEU A 83 3.97 -0.97 9.64
N VAL A 84 2.67 -1.26 9.52
CA VAL A 84 2.22 -2.51 8.92
C VAL A 84 1.32 -2.20 7.74
N VAL A 85 1.58 -2.84 6.61
CA VAL A 85 0.78 -2.75 5.38
C VAL A 85 -0.07 -4.00 5.24
N HIS A 86 -1.37 -3.82 5.07
CA HIS A 86 -2.34 -4.91 4.91
C HIS A 86 -2.90 -4.92 3.50
N SER A 87 -3.11 -6.11 2.95
CA SER A 87 -3.87 -6.29 1.71
C SER A 87 -5.35 -6.08 1.96
N VAL A 88 -5.99 -5.33 1.08
CA VAL A 88 -7.42 -5.07 1.13
C VAL A 88 -8.14 -6.07 0.23
N THR A 89 -9.13 -6.75 0.78
CA THR A 89 -10.01 -7.68 0.08
C THR A 89 -11.43 -7.10 -0.06
N GLU A 90 -12.23 -7.66 -0.96
CA GLU A 90 -13.57 -7.16 -1.29
C GLU A 90 -14.49 -7.07 -0.07
N ASP A 91 -14.46 -8.06 0.82
CA ASP A 91 -15.24 -8.13 2.05
C ASP A 91 -14.90 -7.06 3.10
N LEU A 92 -13.74 -6.41 2.96
CA LEU A 92 -13.29 -5.34 3.86
C LEU A 92 -13.54 -3.93 3.30
N LEU A 93 -14.13 -3.78 2.10
CA LEU A 93 -14.27 -2.50 1.40
C LEU A 93 -14.90 -1.41 2.26
N ASP A 94 -16.03 -1.69 2.92
CA ASP A 94 -16.73 -0.69 3.74
C ASP A 94 -15.88 -0.20 4.91
N LYS A 95 -15.10 -1.10 5.53
CA LYS A 95 -14.18 -0.75 6.63
C LYS A 95 -13.01 0.09 6.12
N VAL A 96 -12.48 -0.23 4.94
CA VAL A 96 -11.42 0.55 4.29
C VAL A 96 -11.88 1.96 3.99
N VAL A 97 -13.04 2.12 3.37
CA VAL A 97 -13.65 3.42 3.08
C VAL A 97 -13.93 4.20 4.36
N GLY A 98 -14.44 3.53 5.40
CA GLY A 98 -14.68 4.13 6.72
C GLY A 98 -13.39 4.70 7.36
N THR A 99 -12.24 4.04 7.16
CA THR A 99 -10.96 4.50 7.72
C THR A 99 -10.24 5.55 6.86
N ALA A 100 -10.70 5.81 5.63
CA ALA A 100 -10.15 6.87 4.77
C ALA A 100 -10.45 8.28 5.32
N ARG A 101 -11.55 8.43 6.07
CA ARG A 101 -11.98 9.73 6.64
C ARG A 101 -11.09 10.11 7.83
N SER A 102 -11.00 11.41 8.09
CA SER A 102 -10.40 11.93 9.32
C SER A 102 -11.23 11.51 10.54
N ALA A 103 -10.55 11.15 11.62
CA ALA A 103 -11.19 10.87 12.91
C ALA A 103 -10.85 11.96 13.93
N PRO A 104 -11.70 12.21 14.94
CA PRO A 104 -11.35 13.08 16.04
C PRO A 104 -10.05 12.65 16.75
N PRO A 105 -9.31 13.57 17.36
CA PRO A 105 -8.15 13.23 18.17
C PRO A 105 -8.51 12.18 19.22
N GLY A 106 -7.62 11.20 19.45
CA GLY A 106 -7.83 10.14 20.44
C GLY A 106 -8.67 8.95 19.99
N VAL A 107 -9.24 8.97 18.80
CA VAL A 107 -10.05 7.86 18.27
C VAL A 107 -9.19 6.93 17.40
N SER A 108 -9.14 5.64 17.78
CA SER A 108 -8.58 4.60 16.91
C SER A 108 -9.60 4.23 15.83
N LYS A 109 -9.27 4.54 14.56
CA LYS A 109 -10.14 4.21 13.42
C LYS A 109 -10.33 2.70 13.23
N ALA A 110 -9.31 1.91 13.56
CA ALA A 110 -9.40 0.45 13.51
C ALA A 110 -10.49 -0.07 14.47
N LEU A 111 -10.47 0.35 15.72
CA LEU A 111 -11.47 -0.07 16.71
C LEU A 111 -12.86 0.49 16.39
N ALA A 112 -12.94 1.73 15.92
CA ALA A 112 -14.22 2.36 15.54
C ALA A 112 -14.91 1.66 14.35
N THR A 113 -14.16 0.94 13.52
CA THR A 113 -14.70 0.13 12.40
C THR A 113 -14.90 -1.35 12.76
N GLY A 114 -14.76 -1.72 14.04
CA GLY A 114 -14.95 -3.09 14.51
C GLY A 114 -13.89 -4.06 14.01
N LEU A 115 -12.65 -3.60 13.83
CA LEU A 115 -11.50 -4.42 13.46
C LEU A 115 -10.74 -4.88 14.70
N THR A 116 -10.15 -6.05 14.62
CA THR A 116 -9.37 -6.67 15.69
C THR A 116 -7.88 -6.38 15.52
N LEU A 117 -7.29 -5.72 16.51
CA LEU A 117 -5.86 -5.50 16.57
C LEU A 117 -5.17 -6.71 17.20
N VAL A 118 -4.14 -7.24 16.53
CA VAL A 118 -3.30 -8.33 17.03
C VAL A 118 -1.82 -7.92 17.02
N PRO A 119 -1.01 -8.42 17.96
CA PRO A 119 0.41 -8.08 18.00
C PRO A 119 1.13 -8.44 16.70
N SER A 120 2.08 -7.62 16.32
CA SER A 120 3.09 -7.91 15.31
C SER A 120 4.25 -8.73 15.91
N SER A 121 5.08 -9.32 15.06
CA SER A 121 6.21 -10.17 15.48
C SER A 121 7.55 -9.43 15.45
N ALA A 122 7.73 -8.46 14.56
CA ALA A 122 9.00 -7.78 14.32
C ALA A 122 8.96 -6.26 14.53
N VAL A 123 7.75 -5.67 14.64
CA VAL A 123 7.54 -4.24 14.91
C VAL A 123 6.56 -4.01 16.04
N GLY A 124 6.59 -2.83 16.66
CA GLY A 124 5.67 -2.46 17.74
C GLY A 124 4.25 -2.07 17.27
N VAL A 125 4.06 -1.86 15.98
CA VAL A 125 2.75 -1.49 15.39
C VAL A 125 1.90 -2.74 15.22
N PRO A 126 0.65 -2.81 15.74
CA PRO A 126 -0.20 -3.98 15.62
C PRO A 126 -0.74 -4.20 14.20
N ARG A 127 -1.06 -5.46 13.89
CA ARG A 127 -1.72 -5.91 12.67
C ARG A 127 -3.24 -5.93 12.82
N ILE A 128 -3.94 -6.01 11.69
CA ILE A 128 -5.39 -6.28 11.62
C ILE A 128 -5.59 -7.77 11.37
N ALA A 129 -6.33 -8.43 12.26
CA ALA A 129 -6.53 -9.89 12.21
C ALA A 129 -7.34 -10.35 10.99
N GLU A 130 -8.27 -9.53 10.52
CA GLU A 130 -9.19 -9.84 9.42
C GLU A 130 -8.51 -9.79 8.04
N CYS A 131 -7.32 -9.22 7.93
CA CYS A 131 -6.64 -9.10 6.64
C CYS A 131 -6.02 -10.42 6.18
N ALA A 132 -6.22 -10.75 4.90
CA ALA A 132 -5.69 -11.98 4.30
C ALA A 132 -4.17 -12.02 4.25
N ALA A 133 -3.51 -10.86 4.11
CA ALA A 133 -2.07 -10.73 4.16
C ALA A 133 -1.66 -9.41 4.81
N SER A 134 -0.53 -9.43 5.54
CA SER A 134 0.07 -8.22 6.10
C SER A 134 1.61 -8.30 6.06
N MET A 135 2.23 -7.13 5.90
CA MET A 135 3.67 -6.93 5.87
C MET A 135 4.07 -5.98 6.99
N GLU A 136 4.88 -6.45 7.92
CA GLU A 136 5.51 -5.61 8.92
C GLU A 136 6.71 -4.92 8.30
N CYS A 137 6.80 -3.61 8.44
CA CYS A 137 7.79 -2.82 7.72
C CYS A 137 8.54 -1.86 8.65
N ARG A 138 9.81 -1.62 8.32
CA ARG A 138 10.62 -0.55 8.87
C ARG A 138 10.89 0.50 7.81
N CYS A 139 10.62 1.76 8.12
CA CYS A 139 10.89 2.88 7.24
C CYS A 139 12.39 3.12 7.15
N GLU A 140 12.95 3.00 5.96
CA GLU A 140 14.36 3.29 5.68
C GLU A 140 14.57 4.76 5.35
N ASP A 141 13.69 5.35 4.54
CA ASP A 141 13.80 6.74 4.14
C ASP A 141 12.45 7.41 3.94
N VAL A 142 12.44 8.73 4.08
CA VAL A 142 11.32 9.62 3.76
C VAL A 142 11.84 10.77 2.91
N THR A 143 11.57 10.71 1.62
CA THR A 143 12.05 11.69 0.65
C THR A 143 10.90 12.58 0.16
N ARG A 144 11.11 13.89 0.09
CA ARG A 144 10.14 14.84 -0.47
C ARG A 144 10.16 14.79 -1.99
N ILE A 145 8.97 14.69 -2.59
CA ILE A 145 8.77 14.74 -4.04
C ILE A 145 7.98 15.99 -4.39
N GLY A 146 8.63 16.90 -5.13
CA GLY A 146 8.01 18.18 -5.48
C GLY A 146 7.56 18.99 -4.25
N SER A 147 6.49 19.76 -4.40
CA SER A 147 5.99 20.64 -3.34
C SER A 147 5.00 19.97 -2.39
N GLY A 148 4.24 18.98 -2.86
CA GLY A 148 3.05 18.48 -2.16
C GLY A 148 3.05 16.99 -1.77
N HIS A 149 4.13 16.23 -2.01
CA HIS A 149 4.18 14.79 -1.76
C HIS A 149 5.43 14.37 -1.01
N ASP A 150 5.32 13.24 -0.31
CA ASP A 150 6.44 12.54 0.33
C ASP A 150 6.41 11.07 -0.10
N LEU A 151 7.59 10.49 -0.37
CA LEU A 151 7.81 9.07 -0.62
C LEU A 151 8.42 8.44 0.62
N VAL A 152 7.78 7.41 1.14
CA VAL A 152 8.34 6.53 2.17
C VAL A 152 8.90 5.29 1.48
N ILE A 153 10.15 4.99 1.75
CA ILE A 153 10.81 3.74 1.37
C ILE A 153 10.83 2.86 2.62
N ALA A 154 10.19 1.69 2.55
CA ALA A 154 10.05 0.81 3.69
C ALA A 154 10.50 -0.61 3.36
N ARG A 155 11.37 -1.16 4.22
CA ARG A 155 11.79 -2.56 4.15
C ARG A 155 10.80 -3.46 4.86
N VAL A 156 10.34 -4.52 4.18
CA VAL A 156 9.52 -5.57 4.77
C VAL A 156 10.40 -6.46 5.63
N VAL A 157 10.04 -6.63 6.90
CA VAL A 157 10.81 -7.40 7.90
C VAL A 157 10.09 -8.66 8.37
N ALA A 158 8.77 -8.75 8.20
CA ALA A 158 7.97 -9.97 8.41
C ALA A 158 6.73 -9.95 7.52
N VAL A 159 6.23 -11.12 7.17
CA VAL A 159 5.01 -11.30 6.37
C VAL A 159 4.10 -12.30 7.08
N HIS A 160 2.81 -11.99 7.13
CA HIS A 160 1.76 -12.86 7.65
C HIS A 160 0.76 -13.14 6.55
N LEU A 161 0.48 -14.43 6.31
CA LEU A 161 -0.45 -14.90 5.31
C LEU A 161 -1.54 -15.76 5.98
N ASN A 162 -2.78 -15.51 5.64
CA ASN A 162 -3.88 -16.36 6.05
C ASN A 162 -3.87 -17.63 5.20
N GLU A 163 -3.68 -18.79 5.82
CA GLU A 163 -3.59 -20.09 5.13
C GLU A 163 -4.82 -20.39 4.26
N ALA A 164 -6.01 -19.90 4.63
CA ALA A 164 -7.21 -20.07 3.82
C ALA A 164 -7.12 -19.35 2.46
N CYS A 165 -6.40 -18.24 2.38
CA CYS A 165 -6.20 -17.45 1.16
C CYS A 165 -4.85 -17.76 0.48
N PHE A 166 -3.90 -18.32 1.22
CA PHE A 166 -2.54 -18.61 0.75
C PHE A 166 -2.12 -20.04 1.15
N PRO A 167 -2.82 -21.08 0.68
CA PRO A 167 -2.49 -22.46 1.02
C PRO A 167 -1.06 -22.80 0.58
N GLY A 168 -0.24 -23.27 1.53
CA GLY A 168 1.18 -23.54 1.28
C GLY A 168 1.97 -22.29 0.83
N GLY A 169 1.53 -21.10 1.20
CA GLY A 169 2.18 -19.84 0.87
C GLY A 169 1.90 -19.32 -0.56
N GLN A 170 1.04 -19.99 -1.34
CA GLN A 170 0.66 -19.57 -2.70
C GLN A 170 -0.73 -18.93 -2.71
N PRO A 171 -0.97 -17.86 -3.46
CA PRO A 171 -2.26 -17.19 -3.47
C PRO A 171 -3.34 -18.03 -4.17
N ASP A 172 -4.44 -18.29 -3.46
CA ASP A 172 -5.70 -18.76 -4.04
C ASP A 172 -6.55 -17.53 -4.39
N TYR A 173 -6.51 -17.08 -5.63
CA TYR A 173 -7.23 -15.87 -6.06
C TYR A 173 -8.75 -16.01 -6.08
N GLN A 174 -9.32 -17.20 -5.89
CA GLN A 174 -10.77 -17.37 -5.66
C GLN A 174 -11.16 -16.95 -4.24
N ARG A 175 -10.22 -17.05 -3.29
CA ARG A 175 -10.40 -16.68 -1.89
C ARG A 175 -9.72 -15.36 -1.54
N PHE A 176 -8.48 -15.18 -2.00
CA PHE A 176 -7.79 -13.89 -1.92
C PHE A 176 -8.26 -13.00 -3.07
N ARG A 177 -9.28 -12.20 -2.81
CA ARG A 177 -9.92 -11.28 -3.77
C ARG A 177 -9.46 -9.84 -3.50
N PRO A 178 -8.20 -9.48 -3.87
CA PRO A 178 -7.68 -8.14 -3.60
C PRO A 178 -8.42 -7.09 -4.41
N LEU A 179 -8.58 -5.91 -3.80
CA LEU A 179 -9.14 -4.73 -4.45
C LEU A 179 -8.07 -3.85 -5.05
N GLY A 180 -8.36 -3.31 -6.23
CA GLY A 180 -7.64 -2.21 -6.84
C GLY A 180 -8.44 -0.91 -6.78
N ARG A 181 -7.77 0.22 -6.53
CA ARG A 181 -8.38 1.56 -6.60
C ARG A 181 -8.39 2.04 -8.04
N LEU A 182 -9.52 2.53 -8.49
CA LEU A 182 -9.68 3.25 -9.75
C LEU A 182 -9.79 4.77 -9.48
N HIS A 183 -10.29 5.50 -10.46
CA HIS A 183 -10.59 6.92 -10.30
C HIS A 183 -11.79 7.13 -9.35
N ASP A 184 -11.86 8.26 -8.68
CA ASP A 184 -12.88 8.66 -7.72
C ASP A 184 -13.18 7.61 -6.63
N GLU A 185 -14.44 7.26 -6.40
CA GLU A 185 -14.88 6.28 -5.41
C GLU A 185 -14.97 4.86 -5.98
N CYS A 186 -14.41 4.64 -7.20
CA CYS A 186 -14.46 3.35 -7.88
C CYS A 186 -13.35 2.41 -7.44
N PHE A 187 -13.70 1.13 -7.34
CA PHE A 187 -12.79 0.03 -7.05
C PHE A 187 -12.96 -1.06 -8.11
N ALA A 188 -11.94 -1.88 -8.29
CA ALA A 188 -11.99 -3.06 -9.14
C ALA A 188 -11.62 -4.29 -8.31
N THR A 189 -12.29 -5.40 -8.60
CA THR A 189 -11.89 -6.75 -8.20
C THR A 189 -11.01 -7.37 -9.29
N LEU A 190 -10.38 -8.51 -9.00
CA LEU A 190 -9.75 -9.31 -10.05
C LEU A 190 -10.85 -9.83 -10.98
N GLY A 191 -10.66 -9.61 -12.28
CA GLY A 191 -11.42 -10.27 -13.34
C GLY A 191 -10.84 -11.64 -13.68
N ASP A 192 -10.92 -12.02 -14.96
CA ASP A 192 -10.34 -13.26 -15.46
C ASP A 192 -8.81 -13.29 -15.26
N ILE A 193 -8.31 -14.39 -14.73
CA ILE A 193 -6.88 -14.62 -14.59
C ILE A 193 -6.36 -15.26 -15.85
N ILE A 194 -5.51 -14.53 -16.59
CA ILE A 194 -4.92 -15.01 -17.83
C ILE A 194 -3.56 -15.63 -17.49
N TYR A 195 -3.43 -16.93 -17.73
CA TYR A 195 -2.16 -17.62 -17.64
C TYR A 195 -1.43 -17.55 -19.00
N HIS A 196 -0.26 -16.94 -18.99
CA HIS A 196 0.62 -16.90 -20.15
C HIS A 196 2.00 -17.44 -19.76
N PRO A 197 2.36 -18.68 -20.16
CA PRO A 197 3.67 -19.23 -19.83
C PRO A 197 4.76 -18.42 -20.53
N ARG A 198 5.81 -18.07 -19.80
CA ARG A 198 7.02 -17.52 -20.41
C ARG A 198 7.64 -18.60 -21.27
N THR A 199 7.71 -18.42 -22.59
CA THR A 199 8.54 -19.22 -23.47
C THR A 199 10.00 -18.91 -23.12
N SER A 200 10.65 -19.82 -22.39
CA SER A 200 12.07 -19.74 -22.06
C SER A 200 12.89 -19.98 -23.33
N THR A 201 13.16 -18.95 -24.11
CA THR A 201 14.13 -18.97 -25.20
C THR A 201 15.43 -18.23 -24.87
N ALA A 202 15.58 -17.72 -23.66
CA ALA A 202 16.85 -17.20 -23.19
C ALA A 202 17.54 -18.25 -22.34
N LYS A 203 18.66 -18.84 -22.83
CA LYS A 203 19.67 -19.46 -21.96
C LYS A 203 19.95 -18.48 -20.83
N GLN A 204 19.78 -18.92 -19.57
CA GLN A 204 20.38 -18.18 -18.46
C GLN A 204 21.87 -18.02 -18.77
N PRO A 205 22.44 -16.82 -18.68
CA PRO A 205 23.88 -16.66 -18.76
C PRO A 205 24.51 -17.54 -17.69
N ASP A 206 25.51 -18.32 -18.07
CA ASP A 206 26.26 -19.13 -17.11
C ASP A 206 26.87 -18.21 -16.06
N ALA A 207 26.94 -18.70 -14.81
CA ALA A 207 27.49 -17.93 -13.69
C ALA A 207 28.93 -17.42 -13.92
N ALA A 208 29.62 -17.90 -14.97
CA ALA A 208 30.91 -17.45 -15.42
C ALA A 208 30.89 -16.11 -16.18
N ASP A 209 29.74 -15.70 -16.77
CA ASP A 209 29.60 -14.45 -17.53
C ASP A 209 29.35 -13.21 -16.67
N LEU A 210 29.19 -13.38 -15.36
CA LEU A 210 28.91 -12.29 -14.40
C LEU A 210 30.19 -11.82 -13.65
N SER A 211 31.37 -12.28 -14.02
CA SER A 211 32.66 -11.97 -13.37
C SER A 211 33.64 -11.16 -14.24
N ALA A 212 33.12 -10.41 -15.23
CA ALA A 212 33.95 -9.49 -16.03
C ALA A 212 33.57 -8.02 -15.81
#